data_dd94fad5b993fab79864e37bcf817529
#
_entry.id   dd94fad5b993fab79864e37bcf817529
#
_cell.length_a   1.000
_cell.length_b   1.000
_cell.length_c   1.000
_cell.angle_alpha   90.00
_cell.angle_beta   90.00
_cell.angle_gamma   90.00
#
_symmetry.space_group_name_H-M   'P 1'
#
loop_
_entity.id
_entity.type
_entity.pdbx_description
1 polymer ?
#
loop_
_entity_poly.entity_id
_entity_poly.type
_entity_poly.pdbx_seq_one_letter_code
_entity_poly.pdbx_strand_id
1 'polypeptide(L)'
;MSAGPITLKPLEDSQEAAWDAYVLANPRATFFHRAPWRRVIERAFGHRAHFLLAEQGGRVLGVLPMFHVKSLLFGSALVSTAYGVYGGPVADNAEVLALFHERAEAMARELGVDHVEFRAAEGERPGWKRKEGLYATFRREIGPDNEKNLLAIPRKQRAVVRQSLEKGLVGRVDDDIDLNYDMYALSVRNHGTPVFARSFFHALKKEFGQDCEILNIHKDAEAVAGCLTFYFRDEILPYYAGGTPRAREFGAHDFMYWDLIRRGADRGCRVF
;
A
#
# COMPACT_ATOMS: atom_id res chain seq x y z
N MET A 1 -2.18 14.83 37.34
CA MET A 1 -0.74 14.78 37.00
C MET A 1 -0.61 15.32 35.60
N SER A 2 0.16 16.40 35.39
CA SER A 2 0.36 16.96 34.04
C SER A 2 1.11 15.91 33.19
N ALA A 3 0.58 15.59 32.03
CA ALA A 3 1.31 14.78 31.06
C ALA A 3 2.62 15.54 30.71
N GLY A 4 3.76 14.88 30.75
CA GLY A 4 5.05 15.48 30.42
C GLY A 4 5.07 16.05 28.99
N PRO A 5 6.17 16.64 28.53
CA PRO A 5 6.27 17.19 27.18
C PRO A 5 6.14 16.11 26.10
N ILE A 6 5.65 16.49 24.92
CA ILE A 6 5.66 15.65 23.73
C ILE A 6 7.12 15.55 23.24
N THR A 7 7.55 14.33 22.96
CA THR A 7 8.90 14.05 22.43
C THR A 7 8.79 13.40 21.05
N LEU A 8 9.62 13.88 20.12
CA LEU A 8 9.82 13.22 18.81
C LEU A 8 11.09 12.39 18.87
N LYS A 9 11.00 11.13 18.48
CA LYS A 9 12.15 10.23 18.45
C LYS A 9 12.14 9.34 17.20
N PRO A 10 13.31 8.90 16.71
CA PRO A 10 13.36 7.87 15.67
C PRO A 10 12.70 6.59 16.16
N LEU A 11 12.07 5.85 15.24
CA LEU A 11 11.53 4.53 15.52
C LEU A 11 12.67 3.54 15.73
N GLU A 12 12.72 2.95 16.92
CA GLU A 12 13.58 1.81 17.25
C GLU A 12 12.84 0.49 17.04
N ASP A 13 13.59 -0.60 16.83
CA ASP A 13 12.99 -1.93 16.60
C ASP A 13 12.13 -2.40 17.78
N SER A 14 12.51 -2.06 19.00
CA SER A 14 11.74 -2.33 20.23
C SER A 14 10.38 -1.64 20.28
N GLN A 15 10.16 -0.62 19.47
CA GLN A 15 8.95 0.21 19.45
C GLN A 15 8.02 -0.09 18.24
N GLU A 16 8.43 -1.00 17.35
CA GLU A 16 7.63 -1.34 16.15
C GLU A 16 6.23 -1.85 16.53
N ALA A 17 6.11 -2.63 17.60
CA ALA A 17 4.79 -3.10 18.05
C ALA A 17 3.88 -1.95 18.51
N ALA A 18 4.41 -0.96 19.22
CA ALA A 18 3.66 0.21 19.65
C ALA A 18 3.28 1.12 18.46
N TRP A 19 4.21 1.27 17.51
CA TRP A 19 3.95 1.97 16.24
C TRP A 19 2.81 1.32 15.47
N ASP A 20 2.88 0.01 15.22
CA ASP A 20 1.85 -0.72 14.45
C ASP A 20 0.50 -0.76 15.20
N ALA A 21 0.51 -0.86 16.53
CA ALA A 21 -0.72 -0.74 17.32
C ALA A 21 -1.39 0.63 17.14
N TYR A 22 -0.62 1.72 17.14
CA TYR A 22 -1.13 3.06 16.84
C TYR A 22 -1.66 3.16 15.40
N VAL A 23 -0.91 2.65 14.42
CA VAL A 23 -1.32 2.63 13.01
C VAL A 23 -2.62 1.85 12.82
N LEU A 24 -2.76 0.69 13.46
CA LEU A 24 -3.98 -0.12 13.37
C LEU A 24 -5.19 0.55 14.02
N ALA A 25 -5.00 1.29 15.10
CA ALA A 25 -6.07 1.96 15.83
C ALA A 25 -6.51 3.29 15.20
N ASN A 26 -5.61 3.99 14.47
CA ASN A 26 -5.90 5.33 13.95
C ASN A 26 -6.55 5.28 12.57
N PRO A 27 -7.81 5.76 12.39
CA PRO A 27 -8.54 5.66 11.12
C PRO A 27 -7.89 6.41 9.95
N ARG A 28 -7.03 7.40 10.21
CA ARG A 28 -6.31 8.15 9.18
C ARG A 28 -5.06 7.42 8.66
N ALA A 29 -4.59 6.39 9.38
CA ALA A 29 -3.46 5.59 8.93
C ALA A 29 -3.88 4.60 7.85
N THR A 30 -2.96 4.25 6.97
CA THR A 30 -3.12 3.28 5.89
C THR A 30 -2.15 2.11 6.07
N PHE A 31 -2.29 1.07 5.27
CA PHE A 31 -1.34 -0.05 5.21
C PHE A 31 0.12 0.42 5.12
N PHE A 32 0.38 1.49 4.37
CA PHE A 32 1.73 1.99 4.10
C PHE A 32 2.38 2.72 5.27
N HIS A 33 1.65 2.98 6.36
CA HIS A 33 2.22 3.49 7.62
C HIS A 33 2.84 2.38 8.48
N ARG A 34 2.61 1.11 8.15
CA ARG A 34 3.10 0.00 8.96
C ARG A 34 4.62 -0.05 9.02
N ALA A 35 5.17 -0.36 10.19
CA ALA A 35 6.61 -0.37 10.44
C ALA A 35 7.40 -1.27 9.48
N PRO A 36 6.92 -2.46 9.05
CA PRO A 36 7.62 -3.31 8.09
C PRO A 36 7.90 -2.65 6.74
N TRP A 37 7.13 -1.61 6.33
CA TRP A 37 7.38 -0.85 5.11
C TRP A 37 8.79 -0.25 5.08
N ARG A 38 9.34 0.10 6.25
CA ARG A 38 10.73 0.55 6.42
C ARG A 38 11.71 -0.44 5.80
N ARG A 39 11.63 -1.70 6.23
CA ARG A 39 12.57 -2.74 5.79
C ARG A 39 12.40 -3.11 4.32
N VAL A 40 11.15 -3.08 3.82
CA VAL A 40 10.87 -3.32 2.39
C VAL A 40 11.62 -2.31 1.52
N ILE A 41 11.49 -1.02 1.82
CA ILE A 41 12.07 0.04 1.01
C ILE A 41 13.60 0.08 1.13
N GLU A 42 14.13 -0.10 2.33
CA GLU A 42 15.57 -0.15 2.56
C GLU A 42 16.22 -1.32 1.79
N ARG A 43 15.60 -2.50 1.81
CA ARG A 43 16.13 -3.69 1.11
C ARG A 43 15.99 -3.63 -0.39
N ALA A 44 14.85 -3.15 -0.88
CA ALA A 44 14.57 -3.18 -2.31
C ALA A 44 15.23 -2.05 -3.10
N PHE A 45 15.37 -0.87 -2.47
CA PHE A 45 15.82 0.35 -3.15
C PHE A 45 17.03 1.03 -2.51
N GLY A 46 17.47 0.58 -1.33
CA GLY A 46 18.60 1.18 -0.61
C GLY A 46 18.32 2.59 -0.06
N HIS A 47 17.06 3.00 0.00
CA HIS A 47 16.68 4.31 0.54
C HIS A 47 16.59 4.24 2.06
N ARG A 48 17.28 5.15 2.74
CA ARG A 48 17.32 5.19 4.20
C ARG A 48 16.00 5.66 4.78
N ALA A 49 15.45 4.90 5.71
CA ALA A 49 14.26 5.28 6.45
C ALA A 49 14.58 6.24 7.61
N HIS A 50 13.66 7.18 7.84
CA HIS A 50 13.67 8.14 8.95
C HIS A 50 12.26 8.18 9.55
N PHE A 51 11.84 7.07 10.15
CA PHE A 51 10.54 6.98 10.79
C PHE A 51 10.57 7.72 12.13
N LEU A 52 9.61 8.61 12.34
CA LEU A 52 9.49 9.43 13.55
C LEU A 52 8.23 9.06 14.34
N LEU A 53 8.39 8.87 15.62
CA LEU A 53 7.33 8.60 16.59
C LEU A 53 7.20 9.79 17.54
N ALA A 54 5.97 10.29 17.70
CA ALA A 54 5.63 11.27 18.72
C ALA A 54 5.06 10.56 19.94
N GLU A 55 5.61 10.82 21.13
CA GLU A 55 5.22 10.17 22.38
C GLU A 55 5.07 11.18 23.51
N GLN A 56 4.14 10.90 24.40
CA GLN A 56 3.94 11.63 25.65
C GLN A 56 3.59 10.64 26.77
N GLY A 57 4.39 10.60 27.82
CA GLY A 57 4.14 9.72 28.97
C GLY A 57 4.04 8.23 28.63
N GLY A 58 4.79 7.74 27.64
CA GLY A 58 4.76 6.35 27.19
C GLY A 58 3.66 6.04 26.18
N ARG A 59 2.82 7.02 25.83
CA ARG A 59 1.75 6.86 24.84
C ARG A 59 2.18 7.44 23.49
N VAL A 60 1.97 6.67 22.41
CA VAL A 60 2.15 7.15 21.04
C VAL A 60 1.02 8.09 20.68
N LEU A 61 1.36 9.29 20.22
CA LEU A 61 0.44 10.35 19.78
C LEU A 61 0.49 10.61 18.27
N GLY A 62 1.49 10.02 17.57
CA GLY A 62 1.61 10.18 16.14
C GLY A 62 2.79 9.44 15.55
N VAL A 63 2.74 9.24 14.24
CA VAL A 63 3.76 8.57 13.43
C VAL A 63 3.98 9.30 12.11
N LEU A 64 5.24 9.35 11.66
CA LEU A 64 5.62 9.92 10.36
C LEU A 64 6.68 9.04 9.69
N PRO A 65 6.31 8.26 8.66
CA PRO A 65 7.21 7.37 7.92
C PRO A 65 7.93 8.11 6.79
N MET A 66 9.13 8.61 7.02
CA MET A 66 9.92 9.32 6.01
C MET A 66 11.03 8.45 5.44
N PHE A 67 11.37 8.69 4.17
CA PHE A 67 12.50 8.06 3.46
C PHE A 67 13.35 9.11 2.76
N HIS A 68 14.66 8.97 2.90
CA HIS A 68 15.62 9.73 2.10
C HIS A 68 15.82 9.04 0.75
N VAL A 69 15.09 9.51 -0.26
CA VAL A 69 15.16 8.98 -1.62
C VAL A 69 16.28 9.71 -2.37
N LYS A 70 17.23 8.95 -2.90
CA LYS A 70 18.35 9.48 -3.70
C LYS A 70 18.35 8.87 -5.09
N SER A 71 18.59 9.71 -6.08
CA SER A 71 18.79 9.31 -7.47
C SER A 71 19.93 10.12 -8.08
N LEU A 72 20.79 9.45 -8.84
CA LEU A 72 21.85 10.13 -9.58
C LEU A 72 21.32 11.09 -10.66
N LEU A 73 20.13 10.79 -11.19
CA LEU A 73 19.52 11.56 -12.29
C LEU A 73 18.46 12.55 -11.81
N PHE A 74 17.77 12.28 -10.70
CA PHE A 74 16.58 13.02 -10.27
C PHE A 74 16.76 13.74 -8.94
N GLY A 75 18.01 13.80 -8.43
CA GLY A 75 18.31 14.51 -7.19
C GLY A 75 17.96 13.73 -5.92
N SER A 76 17.66 14.46 -4.85
CA SER A 76 17.49 13.93 -3.51
C SER A 76 16.25 14.52 -2.86
N ALA A 77 15.42 13.68 -2.24
CA ALA A 77 14.18 14.11 -1.60
C ALA A 77 13.92 13.38 -0.27
N LEU A 78 13.24 14.03 0.64
CA LEU A 78 12.70 13.44 1.85
C LEU A 78 11.20 13.18 1.63
N VAL A 79 10.81 11.92 1.41
CA VAL A 79 9.47 11.54 0.96
C VAL A 79 8.78 10.69 2.02
N SER A 80 7.55 11.05 2.41
CA SER A 80 6.76 10.17 3.26
C SER A 80 6.30 8.94 2.47
N THR A 81 6.41 7.77 3.08
CA THR A 81 5.95 6.49 2.50
C THR A 81 6.34 6.32 1.03
N ALA A 82 7.64 6.38 0.74
CA ALA A 82 8.16 6.18 -0.60
C ALA A 82 7.57 4.90 -1.23
N TYR A 83 7.17 4.95 -2.50
CA TYR A 83 6.54 3.88 -3.28
C TYR A 83 5.15 3.43 -2.78
N GLY A 84 4.62 4.03 -1.72
CA GLY A 84 3.26 3.88 -1.24
C GLY A 84 2.39 5.09 -1.54
N VAL A 85 1.13 5.02 -1.12
CA VAL A 85 0.14 6.11 -1.23
C VAL A 85 -0.44 6.45 0.14
N TYR A 86 -0.88 7.69 0.33
CA TYR A 86 -1.56 8.15 1.56
C TYR A 86 -0.76 7.89 2.84
N GLY A 87 0.55 8.14 2.80
CA GLY A 87 1.50 7.87 3.87
C GLY A 87 2.06 9.13 4.54
N GLY A 88 1.30 10.21 4.62
CA GLY A 88 1.66 11.44 5.31
C GLY A 88 1.74 11.29 6.83
N PRO A 89 1.95 12.39 7.58
CA PRO A 89 1.94 12.34 9.04
C PRO A 89 0.56 11.95 9.57
N VAL A 90 0.51 11.05 10.55
CA VAL A 90 -0.68 10.72 11.32
C VAL A 90 -0.45 11.16 12.75
N ALA A 91 -1.33 12.03 13.28
CA ALA A 91 -1.16 12.64 14.57
C ALA A 91 -2.51 12.78 15.30
N ASP A 92 -2.54 12.63 16.63
CA ASP A 92 -3.77 12.74 17.43
C ASP A 92 -4.29 14.18 17.48
N ASN A 93 -3.38 15.17 17.35
CA ASN A 93 -3.73 16.59 17.46
C ASN A 93 -2.84 17.48 16.58
N ALA A 94 -3.21 18.76 16.49
CA ALA A 94 -2.50 19.73 15.67
C ALA A 94 -1.09 20.06 16.17
N GLU A 95 -0.82 19.96 17.47
CA GLU A 95 0.49 20.19 18.05
C GLU A 95 1.50 19.15 17.57
N VAL A 96 1.14 17.85 17.64
CA VAL A 96 1.97 16.75 17.11
C VAL A 96 2.18 16.89 15.62
N LEU A 97 1.12 17.29 14.88
CA LEU A 97 1.24 17.49 13.44
C LEU A 97 2.22 18.62 13.11
N ALA A 98 2.18 19.72 13.85
CA ALA A 98 3.11 20.85 13.67
C ALA A 98 4.56 20.41 13.95
N LEU A 99 4.79 19.66 15.03
CA LEU A 99 6.11 19.11 15.36
C LEU A 99 6.67 18.20 14.26
N PHE A 100 5.83 17.36 13.64
CA PHE A 100 6.26 16.54 12.50
C PHE A 100 6.66 17.38 11.29
N HIS A 101 5.91 18.43 10.99
CA HIS A 101 6.24 19.33 9.90
C HIS A 101 7.58 20.03 10.13
N GLU A 102 7.76 20.63 11.31
CA GLU A 102 8.99 21.32 11.69
C GLU A 102 10.20 20.37 11.64
N ARG A 103 10.03 19.16 12.17
CA ARG A 103 11.10 18.15 12.14
C ARG A 103 11.44 17.71 10.73
N ALA A 104 10.44 17.48 9.85
CA ALA A 104 10.67 17.12 8.46
C ALA A 104 11.45 18.21 7.71
N GLU A 105 11.11 19.48 7.92
CA GLU A 105 11.85 20.62 7.34
C GLU A 105 13.27 20.73 7.88
N ALA A 106 13.46 20.50 9.20
CA ALA A 106 14.79 20.49 9.79
C ALA A 106 15.65 19.35 9.22
N MET A 107 15.08 18.13 9.12
CA MET A 107 15.76 16.98 8.51
C MET A 107 16.12 17.23 7.05
N ALA A 108 15.25 17.91 6.29
CA ALA A 108 15.54 18.26 4.91
C ALA A 108 16.78 19.16 4.78
N ARG A 109 16.91 20.15 5.67
CA ARG A 109 18.10 21.01 5.75
C ARG A 109 19.35 20.23 6.17
N GLU A 110 19.22 19.37 7.21
CA GLU A 110 20.31 18.52 7.71
C GLU A 110 20.85 17.55 6.64
N LEU A 111 19.94 16.98 5.83
CA LEU A 111 20.28 16.01 4.78
C LEU A 111 20.66 16.67 3.45
N GLY A 112 20.43 17.99 3.30
CA GLY A 112 20.68 18.73 2.07
C GLY A 112 19.85 18.23 0.90
N VAL A 113 18.57 17.87 1.13
CA VAL A 113 17.68 17.38 0.07
C VAL A 113 17.02 18.54 -0.68
N ASP A 114 16.66 18.30 -1.95
CA ASP A 114 16.07 19.31 -2.81
C ASP A 114 14.65 19.70 -2.37
N HIS A 115 13.89 18.75 -1.80
CA HIS A 115 12.53 18.99 -1.33
C HIS A 115 12.05 17.95 -0.32
N VAL A 116 10.95 18.30 0.36
CA VAL A 116 10.14 17.39 1.19
C VAL A 116 8.81 17.13 0.50
N GLU A 117 8.39 15.87 0.46
CA GLU A 117 7.10 15.45 -0.09
C GLU A 117 6.30 14.68 0.95
N PHE A 118 5.09 15.14 1.28
CA PHE A 118 4.12 14.35 2.01
C PHE A 118 3.06 13.78 1.06
N ARG A 119 2.93 12.47 1.04
CA ARG A 119 1.90 11.74 0.28
C ARG A 119 0.63 11.60 1.11
N ALA A 120 0.13 12.71 1.62
CA ALA A 120 -1.05 12.74 2.48
C ALA A 120 -2.34 12.70 1.65
N ALA A 121 -3.39 12.02 2.17
CA ALA A 121 -4.72 12.05 1.58
C ALA A 121 -5.41 13.40 1.79
N GLU A 122 -5.13 14.03 2.93
CA GLU A 122 -5.77 15.26 3.39
C GLU A 122 -4.75 16.18 4.08
N GLY A 123 -5.15 17.39 4.30
CA GLY A 123 -4.38 18.40 5.03
C GLY A 123 -3.73 19.43 4.12
N GLU A 124 -3.58 20.62 4.66
CA GLU A 124 -2.89 21.75 4.04
C GLU A 124 -1.83 22.27 5.00
N ARG A 125 -0.72 22.77 4.45
CA ARG A 125 0.28 23.47 5.19
C ARG A 125 0.57 24.79 4.51
N PRO A 126 0.44 25.93 5.19
CA PRO A 126 0.82 27.23 4.66
C PRO A 126 2.26 27.21 4.13
N GLY A 127 2.47 27.74 2.93
CA GLY A 127 3.78 27.77 2.29
C GLY A 127 4.22 26.52 1.54
N TRP A 128 3.48 25.40 1.65
CA TRP A 128 3.74 24.19 0.88
C TRP A 128 2.91 24.18 -0.41
N LYS A 129 3.52 23.68 -1.50
CA LYS A 129 2.80 23.46 -2.76
C LYS A 129 1.99 22.17 -2.66
N ARG A 130 0.71 22.23 -2.99
CA ARG A 130 -0.15 21.05 -3.11
C ARG A 130 -0.26 20.62 -4.58
N LYS A 131 -0.12 19.33 -4.83
CA LYS A 131 -0.37 18.69 -6.13
C LYS A 131 -1.65 17.87 -6.01
N GLU A 132 -2.67 18.23 -6.77
CA GLU A 132 -3.99 17.57 -6.75
C GLU A 132 -4.32 16.98 -8.11
N GLY A 133 -5.30 16.05 -8.13
CA GLY A 133 -5.85 15.50 -9.36
C GLY A 133 -4.89 14.61 -10.15
N LEU A 134 -3.75 14.18 -9.57
CA LEU A 134 -2.79 13.31 -10.24
C LEU A 134 -3.17 11.85 -10.19
N TYR A 135 -3.83 11.43 -9.09
CA TYR A 135 -4.21 10.05 -8.83
C TYR A 135 -5.62 9.98 -8.22
N ALA A 136 -6.30 8.86 -8.45
CA ALA A 136 -7.57 8.56 -7.82
C ALA A 136 -7.53 7.16 -7.22
N THR A 137 -8.09 7.01 -6.03
CA THR A 137 -8.31 5.71 -5.39
C THR A 137 -9.80 5.39 -5.44
N PHE A 138 -10.11 4.21 -5.92
CA PHE A 138 -11.47 3.70 -5.95
C PHE A 138 -11.64 2.74 -4.79
N ARG A 139 -12.63 3.02 -3.95
CA ARG A 139 -13.02 2.15 -2.84
C ARG A 139 -14.47 1.74 -2.99
N ARG A 140 -14.78 0.55 -2.53
CA ARG A 140 -16.10 -0.01 -2.62
C ARG A 140 -16.42 -0.84 -1.38
N GLU A 141 -17.59 -0.67 -0.84
CA GLU A 141 -18.10 -1.55 0.19
C GLU A 141 -18.37 -2.95 -0.37
N ILE A 142 -17.99 -3.96 0.40
CA ILE A 142 -18.26 -5.37 0.17
C ILE A 142 -18.89 -5.97 1.42
N GLY A 143 -19.67 -7.03 1.25
CA GLY A 143 -20.33 -7.71 2.37
C GLY A 143 -20.25 -9.22 2.24
N PRO A 144 -20.76 -9.97 3.23
CA PRO A 144 -20.72 -11.43 3.24
C PRO A 144 -21.60 -12.08 2.15
N ASP A 145 -22.52 -11.31 1.54
CA ASP A 145 -23.41 -11.80 0.50
C ASP A 145 -22.77 -11.60 -0.87
N ASN A 146 -22.20 -12.66 -1.41
CA ASN A 146 -21.52 -12.64 -2.70
C ASN A 146 -22.44 -12.29 -3.87
N GLU A 147 -23.74 -12.60 -3.78
CA GLU A 147 -24.67 -12.22 -4.84
C GLU A 147 -24.91 -10.71 -4.88
N LYS A 148 -25.05 -10.08 -3.70
CA LYS A 148 -25.11 -8.61 -3.60
C LYS A 148 -23.84 -7.96 -4.08
N ASN A 149 -22.67 -8.51 -3.73
CA ASN A 149 -21.37 -8.03 -4.22
C ASN A 149 -21.31 -8.08 -5.76
N LEU A 150 -21.76 -9.19 -6.37
CA LEU A 150 -21.81 -9.35 -7.82
C LEU A 150 -22.80 -8.37 -8.48
N LEU A 151 -24.01 -8.24 -7.92
CA LEU A 151 -25.02 -7.32 -8.44
C LEU A 151 -24.59 -5.85 -8.40
N ALA A 152 -23.79 -5.48 -7.44
CA ALA A 152 -23.24 -4.14 -7.34
C ALA A 152 -22.13 -3.85 -8.36
N ILE A 153 -21.58 -4.82 -9.09
CA ILE A 153 -20.68 -4.62 -10.24
C ILE A 153 -21.47 -4.00 -11.40
N PRO A 154 -20.93 -2.97 -12.10
CA PRO A 154 -21.60 -2.40 -13.26
C PRO A 154 -22.00 -3.48 -14.27
N ARG A 155 -23.19 -3.33 -14.89
CA ARG A 155 -23.81 -4.37 -15.73
C ARG A 155 -22.87 -4.96 -16.78
N LYS A 156 -22.07 -4.12 -17.45
CA LYS A 156 -21.15 -4.56 -18.50
C LYS A 156 -20.06 -5.48 -17.93
N GLN A 157 -19.38 -5.07 -16.86
CA GLN A 157 -18.33 -5.83 -16.22
C GLN A 157 -18.87 -7.11 -15.56
N ARG A 158 -20.06 -7.03 -14.94
CA ARG A 158 -20.75 -8.19 -14.39
C ARG A 158 -21.06 -9.28 -15.45
N ALA A 159 -21.38 -8.88 -16.66
CA ALA A 159 -21.55 -9.84 -17.76
C ALA A 159 -20.24 -10.55 -18.10
N VAL A 160 -19.11 -9.83 -18.10
CA VAL A 160 -17.78 -10.44 -18.30
C VAL A 160 -17.43 -11.40 -17.17
N VAL A 161 -17.68 -11.01 -15.91
CA VAL A 161 -17.48 -11.90 -14.75
C VAL A 161 -18.28 -13.19 -14.90
N ARG A 162 -19.58 -13.10 -15.24
CA ARG A 162 -20.42 -14.30 -15.45
C ARG A 162 -19.90 -15.21 -16.54
N GLN A 163 -19.51 -14.64 -17.67
CA GLN A 163 -18.91 -15.42 -18.78
C GLN A 163 -17.58 -16.06 -18.36
N SER A 164 -16.76 -15.37 -17.57
CA SER A 164 -15.47 -15.91 -17.11
C SER A 164 -15.63 -17.09 -16.15
N LEU A 165 -16.68 -17.09 -15.33
CA LEU A 165 -17.03 -18.22 -14.45
C LEU A 165 -17.31 -19.50 -15.25
N GLU A 166 -17.92 -19.38 -16.44
CA GLU A 166 -18.25 -20.52 -17.32
C GLU A 166 -17.01 -21.06 -18.05
N LYS A 167 -15.92 -20.29 -18.12
CA LYS A 167 -14.69 -20.68 -18.84
C LYS A 167 -13.74 -21.57 -18.02
N GLY A 168 -14.11 -21.95 -16.79
CA GLY A 168 -13.30 -22.84 -15.95
C GLY A 168 -12.01 -22.22 -15.45
N LEU A 169 -12.04 -20.91 -15.17
CA LEU A 169 -10.94 -20.23 -14.48
C LEU A 169 -10.91 -20.61 -12.99
N VAL A 170 -9.72 -20.77 -12.43
CA VAL A 170 -9.51 -21.11 -11.02
C VAL A 170 -8.52 -20.14 -10.40
N GLY A 171 -8.94 -19.48 -9.30
CA GLY A 171 -8.04 -18.68 -8.48
C GLY A 171 -7.32 -19.55 -7.43
N ARG A 172 -6.01 -19.47 -7.41
CA ARG A 172 -5.15 -20.15 -6.41
C ARG A 172 -4.38 -19.10 -5.63
N VAL A 173 -4.49 -19.18 -4.32
CA VAL A 173 -3.59 -18.44 -3.42
C VAL A 173 -2.40 -19.35 -3.19
N ASP A 174 -1.27 -18.92 -3.69
CA ASP A 174 0.00 -19.60 -3.55
C ASP A 174 1.11 -18.58 -3.27
N ASP A 175 2.28 -19.04 -2.92
CA ASP A 175 3.42 -18.18 -2.67
C ASP A 175 4.34 -18.05 -3.90
N ASP A 176 3.83 -18.35 -5.10
CA ASP A 176 4.58 -18.21 -6.35
C ASP A 176 4.64 -16.74 -6.79
N ILE A 177 5.50 -16.00 -6.09
CA ILE A 177 5.77 -14.58 -6.34
C ILE A 177 6.35 -14.38 -7.72
N ASP A 178 7.21 -15.30 -8.18
CA ASP A 178 7.92 -15.17 -9.44
C ASP A 178 6.98 -15.30 -10.63
N LEU A 179 6.04 -16.22 -10.57
CA LEU A 179 4.97 -16.35 -11.56
C LEU A 179 4.10 -15.08 -11.63
N ASN A 180 3.67 -14.59 -10.47
CA ASN A 180 2.88 -13.34 -10.40
C ASN A 180 3.66 -12.14 -10.94
N TYR A 181 4.95 -12.04 -10.55
CA TYR A 181 5.83 -10.96 -11.00
C TYR A 181 6.00 -10.94 -12.52
N ASP A 182 6.17 -12.10 -13.18
CA ASP A 182 6.31 -12.17 -14.63
C ASP A 182 5.07 -11.63 -15.35
N MET A 183 3.88 -11.97 -14.90
CA MET A 183 2.62 -11.43 -15.43
C MET A 183 2.47 -9.92 -15.17
N TYR A 184 2.83 -9.46 -13.96
CA TYR A 184 2.86 -8.04 -13.63
C TYR A 184 3.85 -7.27 -14.50
N ALA A 185 5.09 -7.76 -14.61
CA ALA A 185 6.15 -7.12 -15.40
C ALA A 185 5.77 -6.99 -16.87
N LEU A 186 5.15 -8.03 -17.44
CA LEU A 186 4.64 -8.02 -18.81
C LEU A 186 3.57 -6.92 -19.00
N SER A 187 2.62 -6.82 -18.08
CA SER A 187 1.55 -5.81 -18.13
C SER A 187 2.11 -4.39 -18.03
N VAL A 188 3.00 -4.14 -17.07
CA VAL A 188 3.62 -2.83 -16.85
C VAL A 188 4.47 -2.40 -18.05
N ARG A 189 5.24 -3.33 -18.63
CA ARG A 189 6.00 -3.09 -19.87
C ARG A 189 5.08 -2.66 -21.01
N ASN A 190 3.92 -3.31 -21.16
CA ASN A 190 2.95 -2.99 -22.20
C ASN A 190 2.33 -1.59 -22.02
N HIS A 191 2.34 -1.06 -20.79
CA HIS A 191 1.93 0.30 -20.48
C HIS A 191 3.08 1.34 -20.59
N GLY A 192 4.29 0.91 -20.92
CA GLY A 192 5.45 1.80 -21.07
C GLY A 192 5.99 2.36 -19.75
N THR A 193 5.68 1.72 -18.63
CA THR A 193 6.14 2.13 -17.30
C THR A 193 7.31 1.26 -16.84
N PRO A 194 8.35 1.81 -16.18
CA PRO A 194 9.41 1.01 -15.56
C PRO A 194 8.86 0.03 -14.52
N VAL A 195 9.36 -1.20 -14.56
CA VAL A 195 8.98 -2.27 -13.62
C VAL A 195 9.83 -2.18 -12.36
N PHE A 196 9.24 -2.38 -11.19
CA PHE A 196 9.98 -2.57 -9.94
C PHE A 196 10.82 -3.86 -9.99
N ALA A 197 11.92 -3.88 -9.26
CA ALA A 197 12.75 -5.07 -9.16
C ALA A 197 11.97 -6.25 -8.51
N ARG A 198 12.22 -7.46 -8.95
CA ARG A 198 11.63 -8.69 -8.39
C ARG A 198 11.87 -8.82 -6.89
N SER A 199 13.04 -8.40 -6.41
CA SER A 199 13.39 -8.37 -4.98
C SER A 199 12.44 -7.54 -4.12
N PHE A 200 11.79 -6.53 -4.70
CA PHE A 200 10.78 -5.74 -4.00
C PHE A 200 9.55 -6.59 -3.64
N PHE A 201 9.08 -7.42 -4.56
CA PHE A 201 7.94 -8.33 -4.34
C PHE A 201 8.25 -9.39 -3.27
N HIS A 202 9.44 -9.97 -3.33
CA HIS A 202 9.91 -10.89 -2.29
C HIS A 202 10.03 -10.20 -0.92
N ALA A 203 10.50 -8.95 -0.89
CA ALA A 203 10.57 -8.18 0.35
C ALA A 203 9.16 -7.90 0.93
N LEU A 204 8.18 -7.54 0.08
CA LEU A 204 6.78 -7.36 0.50
C LEU A 204 6.22 -8.62 1.16
N LYS A 205 6.32 -9.77 0.49
CA LYS A 205 5.81 -11.04 1.04
C LYS A 205 6.52 -11.42 2.34
N LYS A 206 7.84 -11.26 2.39
CA LYS A 206 8.64 -11.57 3.58
C LYS A 206 8.25 -10.72 4.80
N GLU A 207 8.07 -9.42 4.60
CA GLU A 207 7.84 -8.49 5.71
C GLU A 207 6.39 -8.46 6.16
N PHE A 208 5.42 -8.69 5.27
CA PHE A 208 4.01 -8.63 5.60
C PHE A 208 3.33 -9.99 5.77
N GLY A 209 3.99 -11.08 5.38
CA GLY A 209 3.53 -12.45 5.65
C GLY A 209 2.09 -12.70 5.18
N GLN A 210 1.18 -12.95 6.13
CA GLN A 210 -0.24 -13.23 5.85
C GLN A 210 -1.04 -11.99 5.42
N ASP A 211 -0.53 -10.79 5.66
CA ASP A 211 -1.15 -9.55 5.20
C ASP A 211 -0.74 -9.18 3.75
N CYS A 212 0.08 -10.02 3.11
CA CYS A 212 0.46 -9.94 1.71
C CYS A 212 0.18 -11.28 1.04
N GLU A 213 -0.82 -11.33 0.18
CA GLU A 213 -1.31 -12.55 -0.49
C GLU A 213 -1.05 -12.49 -1.99
N ILE A 214 -0.66 -13.61 -2.57
CA ILE A 214 -0.49 -13.77 -4.02
C ILE A 214 -1.64 -14.62 -4.55
N LEU A 215 -2.50 -14.02 -5.37
CA LEU A 215 -3.56 -14.72 -6.09
C LEU A 215 -3.15 -14.88 -7.55
N ASN A 216 -3.03 -16.12 -8.01
CA ASN A 216 -2.82 -16.45 -9.42
C ASN A 216 -4.08 -17.10 -10.01
N ILE A 217 -4.51 -16.62 -11.19
CA ILE A 217 -5.66 -17.13 -11.93
C ILE A 217 -5.18 -18.07 -13.01
N HIS A 218 -5.67 -19.29 -12.96
CA HIS A 218 -5.30 -20.35 -13.89
C HIS A 218 -6.44 -20.68 -14.85
N LYS A 219 -6.08 -20.91 -16.10
CA LYS A 219 -6.88 -21.63 -17.07
C LYS A 219 -6.17 -22.97 -17.34
N ASP A 220 -6.78 -24.05 -16.88
CA ASP A 220 -6.17 -25.39 -16.88
C ASP A 220 -4.83 -25.37 -16.10
N ALA A 221 -3.72 -25.69 -16.75
CA ALA A 221 -2.38 -25.68 -16.15
C ALA A 221 -1.64 -24.34 -16.27
N GLU A 222 -2.19 -23.37 -17.04
CA GLU A 222 -1.52 -22.11 -17.32
C GLU A 222 -2.02 -20.98 -16.43
N ALA A 223 -1.13 -20.24 -15.77
CA ALA A 223 -1.48 -18.99 -15.10
C ALA A 223 -1.65 -17.89 -16.14
N VAL A 224 -2.80 -17.20 -16.11
CA VAL A 224 -3.18 -16.19 -17.10
C VAL A 224 -3.28 -14.78 -16.53
N ALA A 225 -3.54 -14.64 -15.23
CA ALA A 225 -3.55 -13.36 -14.52
C ALA A 225 -3.15 -13.57 -13.07
N GLY A 226 -2.77 -12.50 -12.38
CA GLY A 226 -2.46 -12.58 -10.96
C GLY A 226 -2.37 -11.22 -10.30
N CYS A 227 -2.46 -11.19 -8.98
CA CYS A 227 -2.42 -9.98 -8.19
C CYS A 227 -1.73 -10.23 -6.85
N LEU A 228 -0.75 -9.39 -6.52
CA LEU A 228 -0.29 -9.23 -5.15
C LEU A 228 -1.24 -8.26 -4.45
N THR A 229 -1.79 -8.72 -3.33
CA THR A 229 -2.87 -8.05 -2.58
C THR A 229 -2.46 -7.87 -1.13
N PHE A 230 -2.78 -6.73 -0.54
CA PHE A 230 -2.60 -6.48 0.89
C PHE A 230 -3.92 -6.55 1.64
N TYR A 231 -3.83 -6.89 2.92
CA TYR A 231 -4.94 -6.83 3.88
C TYR A 231 -4.58 -5.87 5.01
N PHE A 232 -5.49 -4.95 5.30
CA PHE A 232 -5.29 -3.99 6.37
C PHE A 232 -6.61 -3.69 7.08
N ARG A 233 -6.73 -4.08 8.36
CA ARG A 233 -7.99 -4.00 9.11
C ARG A 233 -9.10 -4.80 8.39
N ASP A 234 -10.15 -4.11 7.98
CA ASP A 234 -11.29 -4.64 7.23
C ASP A 234 -11.25 -4.31 5.73
N GLU A 235 -10.05 -3.98 5.21
CA GLU A 235 -9.83 -3.60 3.81
C GLU A 235 -8.94 -4.62 3.09
N ILE A 236 -9.36 -5.00 1.89
CA ILE A 236 -8.55 -5.74 0.92
C ILE A 236 -8.07 -4.78 -0.17
N LEU A 237 -6.77 -4.74 -0.43
CA LEU A 237 -6.11 -3.81 -1.34
C LEU A 237 -5.40 -4.58 -2.47
N PRO A 238 -6.05 -4.84 -3.61
CA PRO A 238 -5.36 -5.33 -4.81
C PRO A 238 -4.35 -4.28 -5.30
N TYR A 239 -3.08 -4.65 -5.40
CA TYR A 239 -2.06 -3.62 -5.62
C TYR A 239 -1.22 -3.83 -6.87
N TYR A 240 -0.58 -4.99 -7.03
CA TYR A 240 0.27 -5.28 -8.17
C TYR A 240 -0.32 -6.40 -9.01
N ALA A 241 -1.13 -6.01 -9.99
CA ALA A 241 -1.86 -6.93 -10.85
C ALA A 241 -1.28 -6.98 -12.26
N GLY A 242 -1.34 -8.14 -12.89
CA GLY A 242 -0.93 -8.33 -14.26
C GLY A 242 -1.55 -9.56 -14.91
N GLY A 243 -1.27 -9.76 -16.19
CA GLY A 243 -1.74 -10.92 -16.90
C GLY A 243 -1.00 -11.15 -18.22
N THR A 244 -1.13 -12.36 -18.72
CA THR A 244 -0.63 -12.75 -20.04
C THR A 244 -1.53 -12.17 -21.14
N PRO A 245 -1.10 -12.15 -22.40
CA PRO A 245 -1.98 -11.76 -23.52
C PRO A 245 -3.27 -12.58 -23.59
N ARG A 246 -3.26 -13.83 -23.14
CA ARG A 246 -4.43 -14.71 -23.09
C ARG A 246 -5.46 -14.36 -22.01
N ALA A 247 -5.08 -13.57 -21.01
CA ALA A 247 -6.01 -13.16 -19.95
C ALA A 247 -7.30 -12.52 -20.52
N ARG A 248 -7.17 -11.78 -21.63
CA ARG A 248 -8.31 -11.12 -22.30
C ARG A 248 -9.30 -12.10 -22.90
N GLU A 249 -8.83 -13.23 -23.45
CA GLU A 249 -9.68 -14.27 -24.06
C GLU A 249 -10.69 -14.85 -23.06
N PHE A 250 -10.27 -14.91 -21.79
CA PHE A 250 -11.04 -15.53 -20.71
C PHE A 250 -11.77 -14.52 -19.81
N GLY A 251 -11.50 -13.21 -19.96
CA GLY A 251 -11.95 -12.21 -18.99
C GLY A 251 -11.29 -12.40 -17.61
N ALA A 252 -10.01 -12.86 -17.60
CA ALA A 252 -9.33 -13.29 -16.39
C ALA A 252 -9.09 -12.17 -15.38
N HIS A 253 -8.95 -10.90 -15.83
CA HIS A 253 -8.85 -9.77 -14.91
C HIS A 253 -10.15 -9.50 -14.16
N ASP A 254 -11.30 -9.54 -14.87
CA ASP A 254 -12.62 -9.37 -14.23
C ASP A 254 -12.90 -10.51 -13.25
N PHE A 255 -12.56 -11.76 -13.63
CA PHE A 255 -12.62 -12.91 -12.74
C PHE A 255 -11.72 -12.73 -11.51
N MET A 256 -10.50 -12.29 -11.69
CA MET A 256 -9.52 -12.07 -10.61
C MET A 256 -10.04 -11.06 -9.58
N TYR A 257 -10.53 -9.89 -10.03
CA TYR A 257 -11.11 -8.91 -9.11
C TYR A 257 -12.37 -9.43 -8.42
N TRP A 258 -13.20 -10.20 -9.12
CA TRP A 258 -14.34 -10.86 -8.52
C TRP A 258 -13.93 -11.90 -7.46
N ASP A 259 -12.92 -12.71 -7.74
CA ASP A 259 -12.41 -13.70 -6.79
C ASP A 259 -11.78 -13.03 -5.55
N LEU A 260 -11.07 -11.90 -5.74
CA LEU A 260 -10.55 -11.09 -4.63
C LEU A 260 -11.67 -10.49 -3.77
N ILE A 261 -12.76 -9.99 -4.37
CA ILE A 261 -13.93 -9.49 -3.63
C ILE A 261 -14.51 -10.60 -2.76
N ARG A 262 -14.71 -11.80 -3.30
CA ARG A 262 -15.22 -12.95 -2.54
C ARG A 262 -14.30 -13.33 -1.39
N ARG A 263 -13.00 -13.47 -1.66
CA ARG A 263 -11.99 -13.80 -0.65
C ARG A 263 -11.89 -12.76 0.45
N GLY A 264 -11.95 -11.48 0.08
CA GLY A 264 -12.02 -10.38 1.05
C GLY A 264 -13.26 -10.50 1.95
N ALA A 265 -14.43 -10.74 1.36
CA ALA A 265 -15.67 -10.95 2.11
C ALA A 265 -15.60 -12.17 3.05
N ASP A 266 -15.09 -13.29 2.57
CA ASP A 266 -14.90 -14.53 3.35
C ASP A 266 -13.91 -14.31 4.52
N ARG A 267 -12.92 -13.42 4.36
CA ARG A 267 -11.96 -13.02 5.38
C ARG A 267 -12.49 -11.93 6.34
N GLY A 268 -13.73 -11.46 6.12
CA GLY A 268 -14.37 -10.45 6.95
C GLY A 268 -14.07 -9.01 6.56
N CYS A 269 -13.44 -8.77 5.40
CA CYS A 269 -13.25 -7.42 4.88
C CYS A 269 -14.60 -6.78 4.51
N ARG A 270 -14.68 -5.47 4.70
CA ARG A 270 -15.85 -4.65 4.37
C ARG A 270 -15.58 -3.63 3.27
N VAL A 271 -14.33 -3.45 2.90
CA VAL A 271 -13.88 -2.51 1.86
C VAL A 271 -12.94 -3.21 0.90
N PHE A 272 -13.17 -2.95 -0.41
CA PHE A 272 -12.35 -3.38 -1.53
C PHE A 272 -11.79 -2.19 -2.28
#